data_e763111bd6da718ba82d9b905fb3b903
#
_entry.id   e763111bd6da718ba82d9b905fb3b903
#
_cell.length_a   1.000
_cell.length_b   1.000
_cell.length_c   1.000
_cell.angle_alpha   90.00
_cell.angle_beta   90.00
_cell.angle_gamma   90.00
#
_symmetry.space_group_name_H-M   'P 1'
#
loop_
_entity.id
_entity.type
_entity.pdbx_description
1 polymer ?
#
loop_
_entity_poly.entity_id
_entity_poly.type
_entity_poly.pdbx_seq_one_letter_code
_entity_poly.pdbx_strand_id
1 'polypeptide(L)'
;MTGIYLTGQYDPSLVVLSYLVASLAAYSAIDLAHRIHENPTRQWLWLVLGAFAMGTGVWSMHFIGMQAFELSIPLGYDLAKTLASLLAAVLVAALALYVASRATMGPSAIVIGAVLMGLGICVMHYTGMAAMEMQPGIQYDPLLFGASVVIAVAASGAALWIVFNLRRISRNRQSMARLAAAAIMGVAVAGMHYTGMAAAHFPIGSVCKATDSLTGAWTAGPVTAFTVALSLLIMWLAGQDARLQRRAAEERRRRLEEERTRSLALSDPLTGLRNRAAYQQEVVNFMHQSNRSGRSFDLYYCVLNLVGAANPGQLDHAVLTVAQRLRLLSRNGDCLARYNRSEFVLLRTPAGAGDDPAMVRDQLLQACLLPVVVDGAQLQVRVHLGTAQYPRDGASSRQLMTVAARAPSAADGPVASTARAAQTA
;
A
#
# COMPACT_ATOMS: atom_id res chain seq x y z
N MET A 1 -31.76 24.49 48.20
CA MET A 1 -31.76 25.69 47.34
C MET A 1 -32.59 25.44 46.06
N THR A 2 -33.83 25.02 46.22
CA THR A 2 -34.72 24.54 45.13
C THR A 2 -35.77 25.57 44.73
N GLY A 3 -35.39 26.82 44.52
CA GLY A 3 -36.38 27.87 44.17
C GLY A 3 -35.81 29.01 43.32
N ILE A 4 -34.56 28.89 42.83
CA ILE A 4 -33.87 29.97 42.11
C ILE A 4 -33.68 29.65 40.62
N TYR A 5 -33.82 28.39 40.20
CA TYR A 5 -33.55 27.92 38.84
C TYR A 5 -34.76 27.22 38.22
N LEU A 6 -34.89 27.33 36.89
CA LEU A 6 -35.84 26.57 36.09
C LEU A 6 -35.44 25.09 36.10
N THR A 7 -36.42 24.21 36.29
CA THR A 7 -36.20 22.76 36.19
C THR A 7 -36.44 22.31 34.75
N GLY A 8 -35.48 21.67 34.15
CA GLY A 8 -35.59 21.06 32.83
C GLY A 8 -35.87 19.56 32.92
N GLN A 9 -36.47 19.03 31.88
CA GLN A 9 -36.69 17.57 31.68
C GLN A 9 -35.97 17.14 30.40
N TYR A 10 -35.66 15.85 30.31
CA TYR A 10 -35.05 15.29 29.12
C TYR A 10 -36.03 14.37 28.40
N ASP A 11 -36.14 14.51 27.09
CA ASP A 11 -36.76 13.51 26.20
C ASP A 11 -35.82 12.31 26.06
N PRO A 12 -36.16 11.12 26.59
CA PRO A 12 -35.30 9.95 26.54
C PRO A 12 -35.01 9.46 25.11
N SER A 13 -35.93 9.71 24.17
CA SER A 13 -35.75 9.28 22.77
C SER A 13 -34.64 10.07 22.08
N LEU A 14 -34.62 11.40 22.30
CA LEU A 14 -33.56 12.27 21.78
C LEU A 14 -32.20 12.02 22.48
N VAL A 15 -32.22 11.69 23.78
CA VAL A 15 -30.99 11.28 24.50
C VAL A 15 -30.38 10.02 23.87
N VAL A 16 -31.19 8.99 23.62
CA VAL A 16 -30.74 7.74 22.96
C VAL A 16 -30.26 8.05 21.54
N LEU A 17 -30.99 8.86 20.80
CA LEU A 17 -30.62 9.27 19.44
C LEU A 17 -29.27 9.99 19.42
N SER A 18 -29.02 10.93 20.35
CA SER A 18 -27.75 11.64 20.46
C SER A 18 -26.58 10.68 20.71
N TYR A 19 -26.75 9.68 21.58
CA TYR A 19 -25.75 8.63 21.81
C TYR A 19 -25.47 7.78 20.56
N LEU A 20 -26.53 7.38 19.82
CA LEU A 20 -26.36 6.59 18.60
C LEU A 20 -25.60 7.38 17.52
N VAL A 21 -25.89 8.68 17.37
CA VAL A 21 -25.17 9.56 16.44
C VAL A 21 -23.71 9.73 16.86
N ALA A 22 -23.43 9.90 18.16
CA ALA A 22 -22.06 9.95 18.67
C ALA A 22 -21.28 8.65 18.37
N SER A 23 -21.92 7.50 18.58
CA SER A 23 -21.31 6.20 18.31
C SER A 23 -21.04 5.98 16.81
N LEU A 24 -21.95 6.39 15.94
CA LEU A 24 -21.75 6.34 14.49
C LEU A 24 -20.59 7.25 14.04
N ALA A 25 -20.53 8.48 14.57
CA ALA A 25 -19.43 9.41 14.30
C ALA A 25 -18.08 8.84 14.74
N ALA A 26 -18.03 8.24 15.95
CA ALA A 26 -16.84 7.57 16.48
C ALA A 26 -16.41 6.39 15.61
N TYR A 27 -17.36 5.55 15.15
CA TYR A 27 -17.06 4.45 14.23
C TYR A 27 -16.46 4.92 12.92
N SER A 28 -17.06 5.95 12.31
CA SER A 28 -16.58 6.58 11.08
C SER A 28 -15.17 7.14 11.25
N ALA A 29 -14.91 7.80 12.38
CA ALA A 29 -13.59 8.36 12.71
C ALA A 29 -12.51 7.27 12.84
N ILE A 30 -12.82 6.15 13.52
CA ILE A 30 -11.89 5.01 13.67
C ILE A 30 -11.57 4.39 12.31
N ASP A 31 -12.58 4.18 11.45
CA ASP A 31 -12.37 3.60 10.11
C ASP A 31 -11.54 4.51 9.22
N LEU A 32 -11.82 5.81 9.24
CA LEU A 32 -11.09 6.80 8.44
C LEU A 32 -9.66 7.03 8.93
N ALA A 33 -9.42 7.07 10.25
CA ALA A 33 -8.06 7.15 10.81
C ALA A 33 -7.17 5.98 10.35
N HIS A 34 -7.74 4.78 10.26
CA HIS A 34 -7.03 3.61 9.72
C HIS A 34 -6.68 3.78 8.24
N ARG A 35 -7.60 4.26 7.43
CA ARG A 35 -7.41 4.50 5.98
C ARG A 35 -6.40 5.60 5.67
N ILE A 36 -6.42 6.68 6.45
CA ILE A 36 -5.44 7.76 6.34
C ILE A 36 -4.02 7.22 6.52
N HIS A 37 -3.84 6.28 7.46
CA HIS A 37 -2.54 5.67 7.73
C HIS A 37 -2.11 4.70 6.61
N GLU A 38 -3.02 3.91 6.05
CA GLU A 38 -2.71 2.91 5.01
C GLU A 38 -2.50 3.52 3.62
N ASN A 39 -3.01 4.72 3.36
CA ASN A 39 -3.00 5.32 2.03
C ASN A 39 -2.38 6.73 1.99
N PRO A 40 -1.04 6.84 1.97
CA PRO A 40 -0.34 8.12 1.99
C PRO A 40 -0.68 9.04 0.81
N THR A 41 -1.00 8.48 -0.37
CA THR A 41 -1.26 9.25 -1.60
C THR A 41 -2.56 10.05 -1.54
N ARG A 42 -3.55 9.60 -0.76
CA ARG A 42 -4.86 10.25 -0.57
C ARG A 42 -5.11 10.67 0.87
N GLN A 43 -4.06 10.73 1.68
CA GLN A 43 -4.13 11.04 3.10
C GLN A 43 -4.90 12.34 3.38
N TRP A 44 -4.61 13.41 2.63
CA TRP A 44 -5.25 14.71 2.80
C TRP A 44 -6.76 14.66 2.52
N LEU A 45 -7.17 13.98 1.45
CA LEU A 45 -8.58 13.82 1.11
C LEU A 45 -9.36 13.14 2.25
N TRP A 46 -8.83 12.01 2.75
CA TRP A 46 -9.47 11.26 3.83
C TRP A 46 -9.45 12.00 5.15
N LEU A 47 -8.43 12.83 5.40
CA LEU A 47 -8.36 13.69 6.57
C LEU A 47 -9.46 14.75 6.54
N VAL A 48 -9.64 15.45 5.42
CA VAL A 48 -10.68 16.48 5.27
C VAL A 48 -12.09 15.87 5.37
N LEU A 49 -12.37 14.83 4.60
CA LEU A 49 -13.67 14.15 4.64
C LEU A 49 -13.97 13.57 6.02
N GLY A 50 -12.97 13.01 6.67
CA GLY A 50 -13.08 12.46 8.02
C GLY A 50 -13.32 13.54 9.06
N ALA A 51 -12.66 14.68 8.95
CA ALA A 51 -12.87 15.83 9.85
C ALA A 51 -14.32 16.35 9.74
N PHE A 52 -14.84 16.45 8.53
CA PHE A 52 -16.24 16.81 8.32
C PHE A 52 -17.20 15.77 8.90
N ALA A 53 -17.01 14.47 8.60
CA ALA A 53 -17.89 13.42 9.12
C ALA A 53 -17.88 13.34 10.65
N MET A 54 -16.71 13.33 11.25
CA MET A 54 -16.54 13.24 12.71
C MET A 54 -17.02 14.54 13.38
N GLY A 55 -16.61 15.69 12.87
CA GLY A 55 -16.94 16.99 13.45
C GLY A 55 -18.44 17.27 13.42
N THR A 56 -19.10 17.05 12.27
CA THR A 56 -20.56 17.16 12.18
C THR A 56 -21.27 16.14 13.06
N GLY A 57 -20.73 14.92 13.19
CA GLY A 57 -21.31 13.89 14.05
C GLY A 57 -21.27 14.24 15.53
N VAL A 58 -20.13 14.73 16.02
CA VAL A 58 -19.98 15.17 17.43
C VAL A 58 -20.83 16.42 17.70
N TRP A 59 -20.84 17.37 16.77
CA TRP A 59 -21.68 18.56 16.86
C TRP A 59 -23.18 18.21 16.83
N SER A 60 -23.61 17.28 15.95
CA SER A 60 -25.01 16.85 15.88
C SER A 60 -25.46 16.15 17.15
N MET A 61 -24.60 15.31 17.75
CA MET A 61 -24.89 14.71 19.05
C MET A 61 -25.14 15.80 20.12
N HIS A 62 -24.24 16.81 20.18
CA HIS A 62 -24.38 17.93 21.10
C HIS A 62 -25.69 18.70 20.85
N PHE A 63 -25.99 19.03 19.60
CA PHE A 63 -27.20 19.78 19.22
C PHE A 63 -28.48 19.00 19.51
N ILE A 64 -28.54 17.70 19.19
CA ILE A 64 -29.66 16.82 19.53
C ILE A 64 -29.80 16.70 21.05
N GLY A 65 -28.67 16.58 21.79
CA GLY A 65 -28.67 16.54 23.24
C GLY A 65 -29.17 17.83 23.89
N MET A 66 -28.90 18.99 23.30
CA MET A 66 -29.50 20.27 23.72
C MET A 66 -31.01 20.31 23.44
N GLN A 67 -31.47 19.77 22.32
CA GLN A 67 -32.90 19.70 21.99
C GLN A 67 -33.64 18.66 22.81
N ALA A 68 -32.93 17.65 23.32
CA ALA A 68 -33.51 16.72 24.30
C ALA A 68 -33.84 17.38 25.65
N PHE A 69 -33.24 18.55 25.91
CA PHE A 69 -33.43 19.28 27.16
C PHE A 69 -34.57 20.28 27.01
N GLU A 70 -35.70 20.04 27.66
CA GLU A 70 -36.92 20.88 27.62
C GLU A 70 -36.99 21.75 28.87
N LEU A 71 -37.15 23.04 28.66
CA LEU A 71 -37.47 24.03 29.67
C LEU A 71 -38.91 24.51 29.50
N SER A 72 -39.50 25.08 30.55
CA SER A 72 -40.83 25.70 30.50
C SER A 72 -40.92 26.99 29.64
N ILE A 73 -39.84 27.35 29.00
CA ILE A 73 -39.71 28.51 28.09
C ILE A 73 -39.31 28.05 26.70
N PRO A 74 -39.73 28.76 25.62
CA PRO A 74 -39.29 28.42 24.27
C PRO A 74 -37.78 28.63 24.13
N LEU A 75 -37.10 27.65 23.56
CA LEU A 75 -35.65 27.69 23.28
C LEU A 75 -35.42 27.85 21.77
N GLY A 76 -34.47 28.69 21.43
CA GLY A 76 -33.91 28.84 20.09
C GLY A 76 -32.42 28.96 20.14
N TYR A 77 -31.77 28.96 18.98
CA TYR A 77 -30.31 28.95 18.86
C TYR A 77 -29.87 29.96 17.81
N ASP A 78 -29.00 30.87 18.18
CA ASP A 78 -28.35 31.82 17.26
C ASP A 78 -27.56 31.11 16.19
N LEU A 79 -27.81 31.41 14.92
CA LEU A 79 -27.20 30.72 13.79
C LEU A 79 -25.67 30.90 13.73
N ALA A 80 -25.19 32.12 14.03
CA ALA A 80 -23.74 32.40 13.93
C ALA A 80 -22.95 31.63 14.98
N LYS A 81 -23.40 31.57 16.24
CA LYS A 81 -22.77 30.81 17.32
C LYS A 81 -22.88 29.30 17.07
N THR A 82 -24.02 28.86 16.54
CA THR A 82 -24.25 27.46 16.15
C THR A 82 -23.28 27.01 15.07
N LEU A 83 -23.07 27.84 14.03
CA LEU A 83 -22.07 27.57 12.98
C LEU A 83 -20.63 27.67 13.50
N ALA A 84 -20.35 28.61 14.42
CA ALA A 84 -19.04 28.70 15.05
C ALA A 84 -18.72 27.45 15.89
N SER A 85 -19.70 26.90 16.62
CA SER A 85 -19.52 25.62 17.34
C SER A 85 -19.31 24.44 16.40
N LEU A 86 -20.00 24.39 15.25
CA LEU A 86 -19.77 23.37 14.21
C LEU A 86 -18.34 23.47 13.66
N LEU A 87 -17.89 24.70 13.34
CA LEU A 87 -16.51 24.90 12.86
C LEU A 87 -15.48 24.43 13.89
N ALA A 88 -15.67 24.74 15.18
CA ALA A 88 -14.81 24.25 16.24
C ALA A 88 -14.77 22.71 16.28
N ALA A 89 -15.93 22.05 16.16
CA ALA A 89 -16.02 20.59 16.08
C ALA A 89 -15.21 20.00 14.92
N VAL A 90 -15.33 20.60 13.73
CA VAL A 90 -14.61 20.13 12.53
C VAL A 90 -13.09 20.32 12.68
N LEU A 91 -12.65 21.45 13.23
CA LEU A 91 -11.22 21.71 13.49
C LEU A 91 -10.63 20.75 14.51
N VAL A 92 -11.35 20.46 15.59
CA VAL A 92 -10.94 19.48 16.60
C VAL A 92 -10.90 18.08 16.00
N ALA A 93 -11.88 17.71 15.18
CA ALA A 93 -11.90 16.42 14.47
C ALA A 93 -10.72 16.30 13.50
N ALA A 94 -10.37 17.38 12.78
CA ALA A 94 -9.19 17.39 11.91
C ALA A 94 -7.89 17.17 12.71
N LEU A 95 -7.74 17.85 13.85
CA LEU A 95 -6.61 17.65 14.76
C LEU A 95 -6.56 16.21 15.27
N ALA A 96 -7.70 15.66 15.70
CA ALA A 96 -7.81 14.29 16.20
C ALA A 96 -7.35 13.27 15.16
N LEU A 97 -7.85 13.37 13.91
CA LEU A 97 -7.50 12.47 12.81
C LEU A 97 -6.04 12.65 12.39
N TYR A 98 -5.55 13.88 12.37
CA TYR A 98 -4.14 14.16 12.06
C TYR A 98 -3.20 13.50 13.08
N VAL A 99 -3.47 13.68 14.39
CA VAL A 99 -2.69 13.06 15.46
C VAL A 99 -2.81 11.53 15.39
N ALA A 100 -4.03 11.02 15.25
CA ALA A 100 -4.30 9.60 15.17
C ALA A 100 -3.69 8.93 13.93
N SER A 101 -3.42 9.65 12.85
CA SER A 101 -2.82 9.10 11.62
C SER A 101 -1.30 8.96 11.69
N ARG A 102 -0.62 9.50 12.69
CA ARG A 102 0.84 9.40 12.83
C ARG A 102 1.29 7.94 12.96
N ALA A 103 2.44 7.62 12.40
CA ALA A 103 3.00 6.26 12.42
C ALA A 103 3.39 5.81 13.85
N THR A 104 3.93 6.75 14.64
CA THR A 104 4.33 6.54 16.04
C THR A 104 3.69 7.57 16.95
N MET A 105 3.19 7.15 18.09
CA MET A 105 2.66 8.04 19.14
C MET A 105 3.38 7.77 20.45
N GLY A 106 4.19 8.75 20.86
CA GLY A 106 4.77 8.75 22.21
C GLY A 106 3.74 9.20 23.26
N PRO A 107 3.99 8.90 24.57
CA PRO A 107 3.09 9.31 25.65
C PRO A 107 2.81 10.82 25.67
N SER A 108 3.81 11.64 25.41
CA SER A 108 3.67 13.09 25.35
C SER A 108 2.72 13.56 24.23
N ALA A 109 2.76 12.92 23.05
CA ALA A 109 1.87 13.24 21.95
C ALA A 109 0.40 12.89 22.28
N ILE A 110 0.18 11.79 23.01
CA ILE A 110 -1.16 11.41 23.50
C ILE A 110 -1.67 12.44 24.50
N VAL A 111 -0.84 12.86 25.48
CA VAL A 111 -1.24 13.82 26.50
C VAL A 111 -1.53 15.19 25.89
N ILE A 112 -0.64 15.70 25.04
CA ILE A 112 -0.85 17.00 24.38
C ILE A 112 -2.09 16.94 23.46
N GLY A 113 -2.23 15.86 22.70
CA GLY A 113 -3.39 15.64 21.84
C GLY A 113 -4.69 15.58 22.66
N ALA A 114 -4.69 14.85 23.78
CA ALA A 114 -5.85 14.74 24.67
C ALA A 114 -6.27 16.09 25.24
N VAL A 115 -5.33 16.90 25.69
CA VAL A 115 -5.62 18.24 26.23
C VAL A 115 -6.18 19.17 25.15
N LEU A 116 -5.51 19.26 24.00
CA LEU A 116 -5.95 20.12 22.90
C LEU A 116 -7.33 19.70 22.36
N MET A 117 -7.56 18.41 22.17
CA MET A 117 -8.85 17.89 21.72
C MET A 117 -9.93 18.09 22.78
N GLY A 118 -9.65 17.78 24.04
CA GLY A 118 -10.60 17.94 25.14
C GLY A 118 -11.02 19.38 25.33
N LEU A 119 -10.08 20.31 25.32
CA LEU A 119 -10.38 21.75 25.39
C LEU A 119 -11.18 22.22 24.16
N GLY A 120 -10.84 21.74 22.95
CA GLY A 120 -11.59 22.07 21.76
C GLY A 120 -13.03 21.54 21.78
N ILE A 121 -13.28 20.35 22.34
CA ILE A 121 -14.63 19.81 22.57
C ILE A 121 -15.39 20.68 23.57
N CYS A 122 -14.73 21.15 24.63
CA CYS A 122 -15.34 22.10 25.58
C CYS A 122 -15.70 23.42 24.89
N VAL A 123 -14.80 23.97 24.07
CA VAL A 123 -15.09 25.18 23.27
C VAL A 123 -16.32 24.96 22.40
N MET A 124 -16.41 23.86 21.68
CA MET A 124 -17.59 23.53 20.86
C MET A 124 -18.87 23.45 21.69
N HIS A 125 -18.84 22.71 22.82
CA HIS A 125 -20.00 22.53 23.70
C HIS A 125 -20.49 23.85 24.29
N TYR A 126 -19.59 24.61 24.94
CA TYR A 126 -19.99 25.84 25.61
C TYR A 126 -20.31 27.00 24.65
N THR A 127 -19.74 27.02 23.44
CA THR A 127 -20.16 27.92 22.37
C THR A 127 -21.56 27.56 21.90
N GLY A 128 -21.88 26.27 21.76
CA GLY A 128 -23.24 25.80 21.44
C GLY A 128 -24.24 26.16 22.53
N MET A 129 -23.88 26.04 23.82
CA MET A 129 -24.72 26.50 24.93
C MET A 129 -24.96 28.02 24.90
N ALA A 130 -23.92 28.79 24.56
CA ALA A 130 -24.02 30.23 24.44
C ALA A 130 -24.93 30.68 23.26
N ALA A 131 -25.19 29.77 22.28
CA ALA A 131 -26.13 30.08 21.20
C ALA A 131 -27.60 30.23 21.64
N MET A 132 -27.96 29.74 22.81
CA MET A 132 -29.32 29.97 23.38
C MET A 132 -29.59 31.41 23.78
N GLU A 133 -28.57 32.27 23.91
CA GLU A 133 -28.70 33.70 24.22
C GLU A 133 -29.62 34.00 25.42
N MET A 134 -29.43 33.26 26.49
CA MET A 134 -30.24 33.39 27.71
C MET A 134 -30.01 34.72 28.44
N GLN A 135 -31.07 35.36 28.90
CA GLN A 135 -31.01 36.53 29.78
C GLN A 135 -31.99 36.37 30.97
N PRO A 136 -31.48 36.43 32.22
CA PRO A 136 -30.06 36.44 32.60
C PRO A 136 -29.33 35.21 32.09
N GLY A 137 -27.97 35.32 31.92
CA GLY A 137 -27.13 34.29 31.36
C GLY A 137 -27.12 33.02 32.16
N ILE A 138 -26.71 31.90 31.51
CA ILE A 138 -26.54 30.59 32.12
C ILE A 138 -25.48 30.69 33.23
N GLN A 139 -25.80 30.20 34.41
CA GLN A 139 -24.85 30.06 35.52
C GLN A 139 -24.33 28.63 35.55
N TYR A 140 -23.02 28.47 35.61
CA TYR A 140 -22.41 27.15 35.64
C TYR A 140 -21.93 26.78 37.05
N ASP A 141 -22.31 25.60 37.52
CA ASP A 141 -21.70 25.00 38.72
C ASP A 141 -20.23 24.74 38.46
N PRO A 142 -19.29 25.30 39.27
CA PRO A 142 -17.87 25.18 38.98
C PRO A 142 -17.34 23.74 39.07
N LEU A 143 -17.93 22.90 39.93
CA LEU A 143 -17.51 21.52 40.13
C LEU A 143 -17.88 20.67 38.93
N LEU A 144 -19.16 20.73 38.48
CA LEU A 144 -19.65 20.00 37.33
C LEU A 144 -19.05 20.52 36.02
N PHE A 145 -18.82 21.83 35.91
CA PHE A 145 -18.07 22.42 34.80
C PHE A 145 -16.66 21.84 34.71
N GLY A 146 -15.93 21.84 35.84
CA GLY A 146 -14.58 21.25 35.91
C GLY A 146 -14.60 19.75 35.60
N ALA A 147 -15.59 19.02 36.10
CA ALA A 147 -15.77 17.61 35.80
C ALA A 147 -15.97 17.34 34.31
N SER A 148 -16.81 18.17 33.63
CA SER A 148 -17.01 18.03 32.16
C SER A 148 -15.73 18.23 31.38
N VAL A 149 -14.87 19.17 31.77
CA VAL A 149 -13.55 19.42 31.16
C VAL A 149 -12.62 18.21 31.37
N VAL A 150 -12.57 17.66 32.60
CA VAL A 150 -11.76 16.46 32.88
C VAL A 150 -12.25 15.27 32.07
N ILE A 151 -13.56 15.05 31.97
CA ILE A 151 -14.14 14.00 31.14
C ILE A 151 -13.76 14.19 29.68
N ALA A 152 -13.85 15.43 29.14
CA ALA A 152 -13.46 15.72 27.76
C ALA A 152 -12.00 15.37 27.47
N VAL A 153 -11.07 15.75 28.34
CA VAL A 153 -9.63 15.44 28.20
C VAL A 153 -9.38 13.95 28.32
N ALA A 154 -9.96 13.30 29.33
CA ALA A 154 -9.81 11.86 29.56
C ALA A 154 -10.38 11.04 28.37
N ALA A 155 -11.59 11.40 27.89
CA ALA A 155 -12.23 10.79 26.74
C ALA A 155 -11.38 10.94 25.46
N SER A 156 -10.82 12.13 25.23
CA SER A 156 -9.94 12.41 24.09
C SER A 156 -8.66 11.58 24.13
N GLY A 157 -8.04 11.45 25.30
CA GLY A 157 -6.87 10.58 25.51
C GLY A 157 -7.18 9.11 25.30
N ALA A 158 -8.30 8.63 25.85
CA ALA A 158 -8.78 7.27 25.65
C ALA A 158 -9.07 6.99 24.16
N ALA A 159 -9.69 7.94 23.45
CA ALA A 159 -9.96 7.83 22.01
C ALA A 159 -8.67 7.67 21.19
N LEU A 160 -7.67 8.53 21.42
CA LEU A 160 -6.37 8.43 20.75
C LEU A 160 -5.68 7.10 21.05
N TRP A 161 -5.69 6.67 22.30
CA TRP A 161 -5.11 5.39 22.74
C TRP A 161 -5.81 4.20 22.09
N ILE A 162 -7.15 4.19 22.05
CA ILE A 162 -7.96 3.14 21.43
C ILE A 162 -7.65 3.07 19.93
N VAL A 163 -7.71 4.18 19.21
CA VAL A 163 -7.46 4.22 17.76
C VAL A 163 -6.07 3.71 17.43
N PHE A 164 -5.07 4.09 18.23
CA PHE A 164 -3.69 3.64 18.03
C PHE A 164 -3.53 2.13 18.28
N ASN A 165 -4.13 1.59 19.34
CA ASN A 165 -4.02 0.17 19.68
C ASN A 165 -4.88 -0.72 18.77
N LEU A 166 -6.01 -0.25 18.24
CA LEU A 166 -6.84 -0.99 17.28
C LEU A 166 -6.08 -1.40 16.02
N ARG A 167 -5.02 -0.68 15.65
CA ARG A 167 -4.14 -1.04 14.51
C ARG A 167 -3.41 -2.36 14.71
N ARG A 168 -3.20 -2.80 15.96
CA ARG A 168 -2.48 -4.01 16.32
C ARG A 168 -3.37 -5.26 16.39
N ILE A 169 -4.69 -5.07 16.29
CA ILE A 169 -5.64 -6.17 16.40
C ILE A 169 -5.73 -6.95 15.08
N SER A 170 -5.77 -8.28 15.15
CA SER A 170 -5.89 -9.16 13.99
C SER A 170 -7.16 -8.85 13.18
N ARG A 171 -7.04 -8.95 11.86
CA ARG A 171 -8.08 -8.59 10.87
C ARG A 171 -9.45 -9.23 11.14
N ASN A 172 -9.46 -10.43 11.71
CA ASN A 172 -10.71 -11.18 11.97
C ASN A 172 -11.51 -10.63 13.18
N ARG A 173 -10.86 -9.97 14.14
CA ARG A 173 -11.50 -9.35 15.32
C ARG A 173 -11.66 -7.83 15.19
N GLN A 174 -11.15 -7.24 14.13
CA GLN A 174 -11.03 -5.80 13.99
C GLN A 174 -12.39 -5.08 13.87
N SER A 175 -13.38 -5.69 13.19
CA SER A 175 -14.72 -5.10 13.03
C SER A 175 -15.47 -5.01 14.35
N MET A 176 -15.45 -6.09 15.16
CA MET A 176 -16.08 -6.10 16.47
C MET A 176 -15.39 -5.16 17.45
N ALA A 177 -14.05 -5.10 17.41
CA ALA A 177 -13.27 -4.19 18.25
C ALA A 177 -13.56 -2.72 17.91
N ARG A 178 -13.70 -2.39 16.63
CA ARG A 178 -14.09 -1.02 16.18
C ARG A 178 -15.49 -0.66 16.65
N LEU A 179 -16.44 -1.58 16.56
CA LEU A 179 -17.81 -1.34 17.01
C LEU A 179 -17.86 -1.11 18.52
N ALA A 180 -17.21 -1.96 19.31
CA ALA A 180 -17.11 -1.80 20.76
C ALA A 180 -16.42 -0.48 21.15
N ALA A 181 -15.31 -0.14 20.49
CA ALA A 181 -14.61 1.12 20.69
C ALA A 181 -15.49 2.33 20.39
N ALA A 182 -16.24 2.29 19.29
CA ALA A 182 -17.17 3.35 18.90
C ALA A 182 -18.29 3.55 19.93
N ALA A 183 -18.86 2.47 20.45
CA ALA A 183 -19.86 2.52 21.50
C ALA A 183 -19.31 3.14 22.81
N ILE A 184 -18.11 2.73 23.23
CA ILE A 184 -17.44 3.31 24.41
C ILE A 184 -17.14 4.80 24.20
N MET A 185 -16.63 5.18 23.03
CA MET A 185 -16.36 6.58 22.69
C MET A 185 -17.65 7.40 22.64
N GLY A 186 -18.75 6.82 22.12
CA GLY A 186 -20.07 7.44 22.16
C GLY A 186 -20.53 7.76 23.58
N VAL A 187 -20.36 6.80 24.53
CA VAL A 187 -20.64 7.04 25.95
C VAL A 187 -19.77 8.15 26.54
N ALA A 188 -18.49 8.18 26.20
CA ALA A 188 -17.57 9.18 26.73
C ALA A 188 -17.91 10.61 26.25
N VAL A 189 -18.27 10.76 24.96
CA VAL A 189 -18.67 12.07 24.37
C VAL A 189 -20.02 12.50 24.93
N ALA A 190 -21.01 11.61 25.00
CA ALA A 190 -22.31 11.88 25.62
C ALA A 190 -22.15 12.22 27.11
N GLY A 191 -21.30 11.49 27.84
CA GLY A 191 -21.02 11.73 29.24
C GLY A 191 -20.48 13.14 29.50
N MET A 192 -19.53 13.62 28.67
CA MET A 192 -19.08 15.00 28.75
C MET A 192 -20.22 16.00 28.51
N HIS A 193 -21.01 15.80 27.45
CA HIS A 193 -22.12 16.69 27.10
C HIS A 193 -23.14 16.79 28.22
N TYR A 194 -23.64 15.66 28.72
CA TYR A 194 -24.67 15.66 29.77
C TYR A 194 -24.14 16.12 31.13
N THR A 195 -22.84 15.93 31.43
CA THR A 195 -22.22 16.54 32.62
C THR A 195 -22.14 18.06 32.46
N GLY A 196 -21.79 18.56 31.26
CA GLY A 196 -21.81 19.99 30.96
C GLY A 196 -23.20 20.61 31.02
N MET A 197 -24.23 19.86 30.57
CA MET A 197 -25.64 20.26 30.70
C MET A 197 -26.07 20.30 32.18
N ALA A 198 -25.68 19.32 32.98
CA ALA A 198 -25.97 19.28 34.41
C ALA A 198 -25.28 20.43 35.18
N ALA A 199 -24.18 20.95 34.68
CA ALA A 199 -23.54 22.16 35.23
C ALA A 199 -24.31 23.45 34.93
N ALA A 200 -25.17 23.45 33.91
CA ALA A 200 -25.87 24.65 33.47
C ALA A 200 -27.15 24.90 34.28
N HIS A 201 -27.19 26.01 34.99
CA HIS A 201 -28.33 26.46 35.77
C HIS A 201 -28.98 27.66 35.09
N PHE A 202 -30.31 27.60 34.92
CA PHE A 202 -31.13 28.63 34.26
C PHE A 202 -31.90 29.43 35.33
N PRO A 203 -31.56 30.68 35.62
CA PRO A 203 -32.25 31.47 36.63
C PRO A 203 -33.74 31.61 36.30
N ILE A 204 -34.59 31.68 37.34
CA ILE A 204 -36.03 31.98 37.14
C ILE A 204 -36.18 33.36 36.49
N GLY A 205 -37.08 33.45 35.51
CA GLY A 205 -37.29 34.69 34.71
C GLY A 205 -36.33 34.82 33.54
N SER A 206 -35.47 33.77 33.27
CA SER A 206 -34.69 33.75 32.05
C SER A 206 -35.57 33.68 30.81
N VAL A 207 -35.21 34.46 29.80
CA VAL A 207 -35.79 34.41 28.45
C VAL A 207 -34.73 34.12 27.42
N CYS A 208 -35.06 33.32 26.40
CA CYS A 208 -34.19 33.06 25.26
C CYS A 208 -34.39 34.17 24.23
N LYS A 209 -33.36 34.86 23.82
CA LYS A 209 -33.41 35.91 22.78
C LYS A 209 -33.28 35.36 21.37
N ALA A 210 -32.85 34.15 21.18
CA ALA A 210 -32.61 33.52 19.89
C ALA A 210 -33.88 32.85 19.29
N THR A 211 -35.07 33.23 19.73
CA THR A 211 -36.35 32.62 19.32
C THR A 211 -36.70 32.78 17.84
N ASP A 212 -36.06 33.74 17.15
CA ASP A 212 -36.35 34.02 15.73
C ASP A 212 -35.43 33.21 14.77
N SER A 213 -34.56 32.38 15.30
CA SER A 213 -33.60 31.61 14.53
C SER A 213 -33.96 30.11 14.48
N LEU A 214 -33.08 29.22 14.89
CA LEU A 214 -33.35 27.78 14.88
C LEU A 214 -34.21 27.38 16.10
N THR A 215 -35.51 27.26 15.93
CA THR A 215 -36.44 26.92 17.01
C THR A 215 -37.14 25.59 16.78
N GLY A 216 -37.41 24.87 17.88
CA GLY A 216 -38.23 23.65 17.90
C GLY A 216 -37.49 22.36 17.66
N ALA A 217 -38.00 21.31 18.31
CA ALA A 217 -37.44 19.94 18.24
C ALA A 217 -37.45 19.33 16.83
N TRP A 218 -38.22 19.90 15.88
CA TRP A 218 -38.24 19.43 14.49
C TRP A 218 -36.90 19.53 13.78
N THR A 219 -35.99 20.42 14.20
CA THR A 219 -34.64 20.58 13.62
C THR A 219 -33.73 19.38 13.94
N ALA A 220 -34.01 18.58 14.97
CA ALA A 220 -33.28 17.37 15.29
C ALA A 220 -33.34 16.33 14.16
N GLY A 221 -34.50 16.17 13.52
CA GLY A 221 -34.71 15.24 12.42
C GLY A 221 -33.79 15.51 11.22
N PRO A 222 -33.83 16.69 10.59
CA PRO A 222 -32.96 17.05 9.47
C PRO A 222 -31.47 17.00 9.82
N VAL A 223 -31.04 17.45 11.01
CA VAL A 223 -29.66 17.40 11.46
C VAL A 223 -29.19 15.95 11.58
N THR A 224 -30.00 15.08 12.19
CA THR A 224 -29.72 13.65 12.29
C THR A 224 -29.63 13.01 10.91
N ALA A 225 -30.65 13.24 10.05
CA ALA A 225 -30.69 12.68 8.71
C ALA A 225 -29.47 13.08 7.87
N PHE A 226 -29.10 14.37 7.90
CA PHE A 226 -27.90 14.88 7.23
C PHE A 226 -26.64 14.20 7.75
N THR A 227 -26.47 14.11 9.07
CA THR A 227 -25.26 13.51 9.68
C THR A 227 -25.13 12.03 9.37
N VAL A 228 -26.23 11.29 9.46
CA VAL A 228 -26.26 9.86 9.10
C VAL A 228 -25.95 9.67 7.62
N ALA A 229 -26.62 10.44 6.75
CA ALA A 229 -26.40 10.38 5.31
C ALA A 229 -24.93 10.71 4.94
N LEU A 230 -24.37 11.77 5.53
CA LEU A 230 -22.98 12.18 5.33
C LEU A 230 -22.00 11.07 5.78
N SER A 231 -22.21 10.51 6.98
CA SER A 231 -21.37 9.44 7.52
C SER A 231 -21.41 8.19 6.64
N LEU A 232 -22.63 7.78 6.22
CA LEU A 232 -22.81 6.61 5.33
C LEU A 232 -22.20 6.85 3.95
N LEU A 233 -22.37 8.05 3.38
CA LEU A 233 -21.77 8.40 2.09
C LEU A 233 -20.24 8.32 2.14
N ILE A 234 -19.63 8.89 3.17
CA ILE A 234 -18.18 8.88 3.33
C ILE A 234 -17.68 7.46 3.55
N MET A 235 -18.36 6.64 4.36
CA MET A 235 -18.03 5.23 4.54
C MET A 235 -18.18 4.43 3.24
N TRP A 236 -19.21 4.70 2.45
CA TRP A 236 -19.41 4.06 1.14
C TRP A 236 -18.28 4.43 0.17
N LEU A 237 -17.95 5.73 0.04
CA LEU A 237 -16.82 6.21 -0.78
C LEU A 237 -15.51 5.55 -0.36
N ALA A 238 -15.26 5.48 0.94
CA ALA A 238 -14.10 4.82 1.49
C ALA A 238 -14.07 3.32 1.15
N GLY A 239 -15.22 2.66 1.19
CA GLY A 239 -15.39 1.27 0.76
C GLY A 239 -15.08 1.05 -0.72
N GLN A 240 -15.54 1.95 -1.59
CA GLN A 240 -15.26 1.89 -3.04
C GLN A 240 -13.76 2.09 -3.32
N ASP A 241 -13.13 3.09 -2.69
CA ASP A 241 -11.69 3.31 -2.84
C ASP A 241 -10.86 2.08 -2.44
N ALA A 242 -11.19 1.43 -1.32
CA ALA A 242 -10.54 0.21 -0.87
C ALA A 242 -10.72 -0.97 -1.85
N ARG A 243 -11.90 -1.10 -2.46
CA ARG A 243 -12.17 -2.13 -3.49
C ARG A 243 -11.32 -1.90 -4.74
N LEU A 244 -11.24 -0.65 -5.21
CA LEU A 244 -10.41 -0.28 -6.37
C LEU A 244 -8.93 -0.58 -6.13
N GLN A 245 -8.42 -0.24 -4.97
CA GLN A 245 -7.02 -0.51 -4.61
C GLN A 245 -6.72 -2.01 -4.55
N ARG A 246 -7.62 -2.83 -3.97
CA ARG A 246 -7.46 -4.29 -3.93
C ARG A 246 -7.43 -4.87 -5.34
N ARG A 247 -8.32 -4.45 -6.24
CA ARG A 247 -8.34 -4.90 -7.64
C ARG A 247 -7.03 -4.53 -8.34
N ALA A 248 -6.56 -3.30 -8.20
CA ALA A 248 -5.29 -2.86 -8.79
C ALA A 248 -4.07 -3.66 -8.25
N ALA A 249 -4.06 -3.99 -6.96
CA ALA A 249 -3.01 -4.80 -6.35
C ALA A 249 -3.05 -6.27 -6.86
N GLU A 250 -4.25 -6.86 -7.01
CA GLU A 250 -4.44 -8.20 -7.56
C GLU A 250 -4.01 -8.27 -9.04
N GLU A 251 -4.35 -7.27 -9.85
CA GLU A 251 -3.90 -7.20 -11.25
C GLU A 251 -2.38 -7.08 -11.37
N ARG A 252 -1.74 -6.25 -10.54
CA ARG A 252 -0.27 -6.15 -10.49
C ARG A 252 0.37 -7.48 -10.10
N ARG A 253 -0.19 -8.15 -9.11
CA ARG A 253 0.29 -9.46 -8.67
C ARG A 253 0.19 -10.50 -9.79
N ARG A 254 -0.96 -10.57 -10.48
CA ARG A 254 -1.16 -11.48 -11.62
C ARG A 254 -0.14 -11.22 -12.73
N ARG A 255 0.07 -9.95 -13.11
CA ARG A 255 1.07 -9.59 -14.14
C ARG A 255 2.48 -10.04 -13.75
N LEU A 256 2.90 -9.82 -12.49
CA LEU A 256 4.19 -10.26 -12.00
C LEU A 256 4.33 -11.79 -11.99
N GLU A 257 3.26 -12.51 -11.63
CA GLU A 257 3.22 -13.98 -11.68
C GLU A 257 3.30 -14.50 -13.12
N GLU A 258 2.59 -13.88 -14.06
CA GLU A 258 2.64 -14.18 -15.48
C GLU A 258 4.02 -13.93 -16.08
N GLU A 259 4.64 -12.78 -15.80
CA GLU A 259 6.00 -12.44 -16.22
C GLU A 259 7.02 -13.44 -15.66
N ARG A 260 6.89 -13.79 -14.39
CA ARG A 260 7.75 -14.79 -13.74
C ARG A 260 7.59 -16.16 -14.38
N THR A 261 6.37 -16.60 -14.61
CA THR A 261 6.07 -17.89 -15.25
C THR A 261 6.62 -17.91 -16.68
N ARG A 262 6.44 -16.82 -17.44
CA ARG A 262 7.00 -16.68 -18.78
C ARG A 262 8.53 -16.69 -18.77
N SER A 263 9.15 -15.99 -17.83
CA SER A 263 10.62 -15.98 -17.68
C SER A 263 11.16 -17.38 -17.38
N LEU A 264 10.51 -18.12 -16.46
CA LEU A 264 10.90 -19.50 -16.14
C LEU A 264 10.70 -20.46 -17.32
N ALA A 265 9.63 -20.29 -18.08
CA ALA A 265 9.35 -21.11 -19.27
C ALA A 265 10.36 -20.88 -20.42
N LEU A 266 11.02 -19.71 -20.46
CA LEU A 266 11.98 -19.33 -21.50
C LEU A 266 13.44 -19.42 -21.04
N SER A 267 13.71 -19.82 -19.80
CA SER A 267 15.04 -19.99 -19.25
C SER A 267 15.38 -21.47 -19.06
N ASP A 268 16.65 -21.80 -19.17
CA ASP A 268 17.18 -23.12 -18.81
C ASP A 268 17.42 -23.19 -17.30
N PRO A 269 16.87 -24.18 -16.57
CA PRO A 269 16.94 -24.21 -15.11
C PRO A 269 18.34 -24.45 -14.55
N LEU A 270 19.26 -25.06 -15.32
CA LEU A 270 20.62 -25.30 -14.88
C LEU A 270 21.52 -24.08 -15.05
N THR A 271 21.46 -23.45 -16.24
CA THR A 271 22.43 -22.40 -16.61
C THR A 271 21.88 -20.99 -16.43
N GLY A 272 20.54 -20.83 -16.30
CA GLY A 272 19.87 -19.53 -16.29
C GLY A 272 19.93 -18.79 -17.64
N LEU A 273 20.49 -19.41 -18.67
CA LEU A 273 20.48 -18.90 -20.05
C LEU A 273 19.09 -19.05 -20.67
N ARG A 274 18.86 -18.42 -21.81
CA ARG A 274 17.66 -18.70 -22.62
C ARG A 274 17.66 -20.19 -23.00
N ASN A 275 16.48 -20.82 -22.98
CA ASN A 275 16.32 -22.18 -23.42
C ASN A 275 16.02 -22.26 -24.92
N ARG A 276 15.84 -23.47 -25.46
CA ARG A 276 15.54 -23.70 -26.87
C ARG A 276 14.29 -22.98 -27.35
N ALA A 277 13.24 -22.88 -26.51
CA ALA A 277 12.02 -22.18 -26.86
C ALA A 277 12.25 -20.68 -27.00
N ALA A 278 13.00 -20.09 -26.07
CA ALA A 278 13.40 -18.69 -26.16
C ALA A 278 14.29 -18.40 -27.37
N TYR A 279 15.25 -19.30 -27.70
CA TYR A 279 16.03 -19.20 -28.92
C TYR A 279 15.15 -19.16 -30.17
N GLN A 280 14.16 -20.06 -30.26
CA GLN A 280 13.25 -20.10 -31.43
C GLN A 280 12.46 -18.80 -31.63
N GLN A 281 12.05 -18.14 -30.55
CA GLN A 281 11.41 -16.85 -30.62
C GLN A 281 12.38 -15.74 -31.06
N GLU A 282 13.57 -15.72 -30.46
CA GLU A 282 14.56 -14.69 -30.73
C GLU A 282 15.16 -14.77 -32.14
N VAL A 283 15.41 -15.96 -32.67
CA VAL A 283 15.96 -16.08 -34.04
C VAL A 283 15.00 -15.51 -35.07
N VAL A 284 13.68 -15.63 -34.85
CA VAL A 284 12.67 -15.00 -35.71
C VAL A 284 12.75 -13.48 -35.60
N ASN A 285 12.92 -12.95 -34.39
CA ASN A 285 13.09 -11.52 -34.18
C ASN A 285 14.36 -10.98 -34.86
N PHE A 286 15.49 -11.71 -34.75
CA PHE A 286 16.74 -11.38 -35.44
C PHE A 286 16.55 -11.37 -36.97
N MET A 287 15.86 -12.36 -37.55
CA MET A 287 15.55 -12.39 -38.97
C MET A 287 14.69 -11.20 -39.41
N HIS A 288 13.61 -10.89 -38.66
CA HIS A 288 12.77 -9.73 -38.94
C HIS A 288 13.55 -8.42 -38.86
N GLN A 289 14.41 -8.26 -37.86
CA GLN A 289 15.24 -7.06 -37.72
C GLN A 289 16.27 -6.95 -38.85
N SER A 290 16.91 -8.06 -39.23
CA SER A 290 17.83 -8.15 -40.35
C SER A 290 17.15 -7.72 -41.66
N ASN A 291 15.98 -8.28 -41.97
CA ASN A 291 15.22 -7.96 -43.19
C ASN A 291 14.79 -6.47 -43.23
N ARG A 292 14.51 -5.86 -42.09
CA ARG A 292 14.13 -4.43 -42.01
C ARG A 292 15.30 -3.49 -42.06
N SER A 293 16.46 -3.86 -41.51
CA SER A 293 17.65 -2.99 -41.43
C SER A 293 18.67 -3.23 -42.53
N GLY A 294 18.53 -4.33 -43.26
CA GLY A 294 19.53 -4.78 -44.28
C GLY A 294 20.84 -5.29 -43.62
N ARG A 295 20.90 -5.45 -42.28
CA ARG A 295 22.08 -5.93 -41.57
C ARG A 295 22.04 -7.43 -41.39
N SER A 296 23.15 -8.13 -41.62
CA SER A 296 23.32 -9.54 -41.34
C SER A 296 23.44 -9.80 -39.83
N PHE A 297 23.20 -11.02 -39.39
CA PHE A 297 23.57 -11.49 -38.07
C PHE A 297 24.26 -12.86 -38.18
N ASP A 298 25.14 -13.15 -37.21
CA ASP A 298 25.89 -14.38 -37.14
C ASP A 298 25.28 -15.30 -36.07
N LEU A 299 25.25 -16.59 -36.39
CA LEU A 299 24.88 -17.69 -35.51
C LEU A 299 26.11 -18.49 -35.21
N TYR A 300 26.44 -18.65 -33.91
CA TYR A 300 27.47 -19.51 -33.41
C TYR A 300 26.86 -20.69 -32.71
N TYR A 301 27.15 -21.91 -33.15
CA TYR A 301 26.65 -23.15 -32.58
C TYR A 301 27.77 -23.92 -31.92
N CYS A 302 27.70 -24.11 -30.61
CA CYS A 302 28.73 -24.72 -29.79
C CYS A 302 28.23 -26.04 -29.21
N VAL A 303 28.94 -27.12 -29.43
CA VAL A 303 28.68 -28.47 -28.85
C VAL A 303 29.84 -28.86 -27.96
N LEU A 304 29.52 -29.21 -26.71
CA LEU A 304 30.51 -29.68 -25.72
C LEU A 304 30.46 -31.22 -25.63
N ASN A 305 31.58 -31.86 -25.78
CA ASN A 305 31.79 -33.29 -25.56
C ASN A 305 32.84 -33.48 -24.49
N LEU A 306 32.50 -34.15 -23.39
CA LEU A 306 33.48 -34.53 -22.37
C LEU A 306 34.28 -35.77 -22.81
N VAL A 307 35.58 -35.70 -22.62
CA VAL A 307 36.49 -36.84 -22.92
C VAL A 307 36.62 -37.66 -21.65
N GLY A 308 36.23 -38.95 -21.73
CA GLY A 308 36.29 -39.91 -20.62
C GLY A 308 34.87 -40.23 -20.07
N ALA A 309 34.81 -41.16 -19.12
CA ALA A 309 33.55 -41.56 -18.49
C ALA A 309 33.12 -40.51 -17.46
N ALA A 310 32.43 -39.48 -17.95
CA ALA A 310 31.85 -38.44 -17.08
C ALA A 310 30.50 -38.89 -16.54
N ASN A 311 30.28 -38.73 -15.25
CA ASN A 311 28.95 -38.90 -14.68
C ASN A 311 28.03 -37.67 -15.03
N PRO A 312 26.72 -37.80 -14.94
CA PRO A 312 25.80 -36.71 -15.27
C PRO A 312 26.07 -35.38 -14.51
N GLY A 313 26.53 -35.45 -13.26
CA GLY A 313 26.84 -34.26 -12.46
C GLY A 313 28.12 -33.54 -12.96
N GLN A 314 29.11 -34.25 -13.45
CA GLN A 314 30.30 -33.66 -14.06
C GLN A 314 29.99 -32.94 -15.37
N LEU A 315 29.09 -33.50 -16.17
CA LEU A 315 28.59 -32.82 -17.37
C LEU A 315 27.82 -31.52 -17.02
N ASP A 316 26.95 -31.59 -16.04
CA ASP A 316 26.16 -30.42 -15.62
C ASP A 316 27.09 -29.31 -15.08
N HIS A 317 28.13 -29.65 -14.32
CA HIS A 317 29.12 -28.70 -13.85
C HIS A 317 29.93 -28.08 -15.01
N ALA A 318 30.33 -28.88 -15.98
CA ALA A 318 31.05 -28.39 -17.17
C ALA A 318 30.18 -27.45 -18.00
N VAL A 319 28.92 -27.82 -18.21
CA VAL A 319 27.92 -27.01 -18.91
C VAL A 319 27.69 -25.68 -18.19
N LEU A 320 27.54 -25.68 -16.86
CA LEU A 320 27.39 -24.49 -16.06
C LEU A 320 28.61 -23.56 -16.16
N THR A 321 29.82 -24.12 -16.04
CA THR A 321 31.07 -23.36 -16.14
C THR A 321 31.22 -22.71 -17.50
N VAL A 322 31.00 -23.47 -18.58
CA VAL A 322 31.07 -22.92 -19.95
C VAL A 322 29.96 -21.88 -20.20
N ALA A 323 28.75 -22.11 -19.71
CA ALA A 323 27.67 -21.14 -19.80
C ALA A 323 28.03 -19.78 -19.18
N GLN A 324 28.68 -19.80 -18.00
CA GLN A 324 29.15 -18.57 -17.35
C GLN A 324 30.23 -17.85 -18.18
N ARG A 325 31.17 -18.57 -18.77
CA ARG A 325 32.23 -18.02 -19.63
C ARG A 325 31.63 -17.40 -20.91
N LEU A 326 30.72 -18.08 -21.58
CA LEU A 326 30.02 -17.59 -22.75
C LEU A 326 29.17 -16.34 -22.44
N ARG A 327 28.55 -16.30 -21.25
CA ARG A 327 27.80 -15.15 -20.77
C ARG A 327 28.67 -13.88 -20.61
N LEU A 328 29.92 -14.06 -20.13
CA LEU A 328 30.86 -12.94 -20.00
C LEU A 328 31.28 -12.36 -21.37
N LEU A 329 31.26 -13.18 -22.43
CA LEU A 329 31.55 -12.74 -23.81
C LEU A 329 30.32 -12.19 -24.54
N SER A 330 29.12 -12.41 -24.00
CA SER A 330 27.87 -11.92 -24.58
C SER A 330 27.68 -10.43 -24.28
N ARG A 331 27.19 -9.67 -25.29
CA ARG A 331 26.92 -8.23 -25.21
C ARG A 331 25.42 -7.95 -25.09
N ASN A 332 25.09 -6.73 -24.76
CA ASN A 332 23.71 -6.27 -24.84
C ASN A 332 23.21 -6.36 -26.30
N GLY A 333 22.10 -7.05 -26.51
CA GLY A 333 21.56 -7.32 -27.84
C GLY A 333 21.88 -8.71 -28.40
N ASP A 334 22.82 -9.46 -27.82
CA ASP A 334 23.08 -10.85 -28.16
C ASP A 334 21.99 -11.77 -27.59
N CYS A 335 21.73 -12.89 -28.26
CA CYS A 335 20.92 -13.98 -27.73
C CYS A 335 21.77 -15.20 -27.48
N LEU A 336 22.20 -15.44 -26.23
CA LEU A 336 22.86 -16.67 -25.81
C LEU A 336 21.83 -17.60 -25.21
N ALA A 337 21.74 -18.83 -25.76
CA ALA A 337 20.80 -19.83 -25.34
C ALA A 337 21.48 -21.20 -25.15
N ARG A 338 20.99 -21.99 -24.20
CA ARG A 338 21.25 -23.43 -24.13
C ARG A 338 20.22 -24.14 -25.01
N TYR A 339 20.70 -24.68 -26.14
CA TYR A 339 19.83 -25.28 -27.14
C TYR A 339 19.46 -26.73 -26.81
N ASN A 340 20.43 -27.48 -26.26
CA ASN A 340 20.24 -28.85 -25.83
C ASN A 340 21.14 -29.12 -24.58
N ARG A 341 21.24 -30.35 -24.14
CA ARG A 341 21.94 -30.75 -22.90
C ARG A 341 23.38 -30.21 -22.81
N SER A 342 24.14 -30.28 -23.91
CA SER A 342 25.53 -29.77 -23.99
C SER A 342 25.74 -28.84 -25.20
N GLU A 343 24.67 -28.22 -25.69
CA GLU A 343 24.70 -27.38 -26.90
C GLU A 343 24.30 -25.96 -26.56
N PHE A 344 25.07 -25.00 -27.07
CA PHE A 344 24.80 -23.58 -26.93
C PHE A 344 24.66 -22.92 -28.29
N VAL A 345 23.83 -21.87 -28.35
CA VAL A 345 23.71 -21.04 -29.53
C VAL A 345 23.82 -19.57 -29.11
N LEU A 346 24.65 -18.82 -29.85
CA LEU A 346 24.76 -17.39 -29.73
C LEU A 346 24.31 -16.74 -31.04
N LEU A 347 23.36 -15.82 -30.99
CA LEU A 347 23.01 -14.94 -32.11
C LEU A 347 23.63 -13.55 -31.81
N ARG A 348 24.34 -12.99 -32.78
CA ARG A 348 24.99 -11.68 -32.69
C ARG A 348 24.83 -10.87 -33.96
N THR A 349 24.44 -9.63 -33.85
CA THR A 349 24.50 -8.66 -34.96
C THR A 349 25.82 -7.92 -34.88
N PRO A 350 26.67 -7.95 -35.91
CA PRO A 350 27.94 -7.22 -35.93
C PRO A 350 27.72 -5.72 -35.73
N ALA A 351 28.44 -5.12 -34.79
CA ALA A 351 28.30 -3.68 -34.47
C ALA A 351 29.27 -2.78 -35.22
N GLY A 352 30.31 -3.32 -35.90
CA GLY A 352 31.31 -2.58 -36.64
C GLY A 352 32.54 -3.37 -37.03
N ALA A 353 33.59 -2.73 -37.51
CA ALA A 353 34.82 -3.37 -38.03
C ALA A 353 35.62 -4.24 -36.99
N GLY A 354 35.32 -4.11 -35.71
CA GLY A 354 35.90 -4.94 -34.66
C GLY A 354 35.16 -6.24 -34.36
N ASP A 355 34.04 -6.53 -35.02
CA ASP A 355 33.25 -7.74 -34.85
C ASP A 355 33.42 -8.69 -36.03
N ASP A 356 34.71 -8.98 -36.38
CA ASP A 356 34.98 -10.03 -37.33
C ASP A 356 34.46 -11.38 -36.82
N PRO A 357 33.56 -12.04 -37.56
CA PRO A 357 32.99 -13.34 -37.17
C PRO A 357 34.04 -14.40 -36.80
N ALA A 358 35.23 -14.35 -37.47
CA ALA A 358 36.30 -15.24 -37.17
C ALA A 358 36.92 -14.96 -35.79
N MET A 359 37.12 -13.68 -35.44
CA MET A 359 37.67 -13.30 -34.12
C MET A 359 36.68 -13.69 -33.00
N VAL A 360 35.39 -13.42 -33.19
CA VAL A 360 34.34 -13.78 -32.21
C VAL A 360 34.30 -15.30 -32.02
N ARG A 361 34.35 -16.07 -33.11
CA ARG A 361 34.40 -17.53 -33.06
C ARG A 361 35.61 -18.01 -32.24
N ASP A 362 36.80 -17.44 -32.49
CA ASP A 362 38.02 -17.86 -31.80
C ASP A 362 37.97 -17.51 -30.30
N GLN A 363 37.42 -16.36 -29.92
CA GLN A 363 37.18 -16.00 -28.51
C GLN A 363 36.20 -16.97 -27.84
N LEU A 364 35.08 -17.32 -28.48
CA LEU A 364 34.13 -18.30 -27.97
C LEU A 364 34.78 -19.69 -27.81
N LEU A 365 35.58 -20.12 -28.81
CA LEU A 365 36.27 -21.38 -28.79
C LEU A 365 37.28 -21.46 -27.63
N GLN A 366 38.11 -20.43 -27.45
CA GLN A 366 39.05 -20.34 -26.35
C GLN A 366 38.35 -20.41 -24.99
N ALA A 367 37.26 -19.69 -24.80
CA ALA A 367 36.50 -19.73 -23.55
C ALA A 367 35.91 -21.14 -23.24
N CYS A 368 35.54 -21.88 -24.26
CA CYS A 368 35.02 -23.24 -24.11
C CYS A 368 36.13 -24.27 -23.88
N LEU A 369 37.33 -24.07 -24.44
CA LEU A 369 38.48 -24.99 -24.30
C LEU A 369 39.23 -24.86 -22.98
N LEU A 370 39.02 -23.77 -22.22
CA LEU A 370 39.63 -23.63 -20.90
C LEU A 370 39.27 -24.82 -20.00
N PRO A 371 40.23 -25.41 -19.26
CA PRO A 371 39.98 -26.56 -18.41
C PRO A 371 38.82 -26.33 -17.44
N VAL A 372 38.01 -27.36 -17.25
CA VAL A 372 36.93 -27.36 -16.24
C VAL A 372 37.39 -28.24 -15.08
N VAL A 373 37.46 -27.67 -13.89
CA VAL A 373 37.88 -28.41 -12.68
C VAL A 373 36.61 -28.82 -11.93
N VAL A 374 36.46 -30.13 -11.70
CA VAL A 374 35.40 -30.74 -10.91
C VAL A 374 36.00 -31.67 -9.88
N ASP A 375 35.69 -31.47 -8.61
CA ASP A 375 36.20 -32.29 -7.49
C ASP A 375 37.75 -32.44 -7.49
N GLY A 376 38.47 -31.39 -7.90
CA GLY A 376 39.93 -31.36 -7.97
C GLY A 376 40.51 -32.01 -9.22
N ALA A 377 39.71 -32.64 -10.08
CA ALA A 377 40.15 -33.22 -11.34
C ALA A 377 39.87 -32.28 -12.53
N GLN A 378 40.84 -32.16 -13.43
CA GLN A 378 40.67 -31.43 -14.68
C GLN A 378 39.94 -32.30 -15.71
N LEU A 379 38.77 -31.85 -16.14
CA LEU A 379 38.03 -32.49 -17.23
C LEU A 379 38.44 -31.88 -18.57
N GLN A 380 38.78 -32.76 -19.53
CA GLN A 380 39.03 -32.34 -20.91
C GLN A 380 37.72 -32.23 -21.64
N VAL A 381 37.47 -31.05 -22.24
CA VAL A 381 36.28 -30.75 -23.04
C VAL A 381 36.69 -30.65 -24.49
N ARG A 382 36.11 -31.48 -25.35
CA ARG A 382 36.16 -31.28 -26.81
C ARG A 382 35.05 -30.38 -27.21
N VAL A 383 35.33 -29.37 -28.03
CA VAL A 383 34.40 -28.36 -28.46
C VAL A 383 34.27 -28.37 -29.98
N HIS A 384 33.03 -28.55 -30.46
CA HIS A 384 32.73 -28.24 -31.84
C HIS A 384 32.04 -26.87 -31.89
N LEU A 385 32.62 -25.91 -32.64
CA LEU A 385 32.09 -24.58 -32.79
C LEU A 385 31.92 -24.26 -34.29
N GLY A 386 30.68 -24.23 -34.76
CA GLY A 386 30.34 -23.89 -36.12
C GLY A 386 29.69 -22.51 -36.21
N THR A 387 29.73 -21.92 -37.37
CA THR A 387 29.16 -20.58 -37.64
C THR A 387 28.29 -20.58 -38.88
N ALA A 388 27.26 -19.76 -38.90
CA ALA A 388 26.43 -19.46 -40.07
C ALA A 388 25.98 -18.01 -40.03
N GLN A 389 25.89 -17.39 -41.20
CA GLN A 389 25.48 -15.97 -41.33
C GLN A 389 24.14 -15.86 -42.06
N TYR A 390 23.21 -15.12 -41.47
CA TYR A 390 21.95 -14.78 -42.12
C TYR A 390 22.11 -13.48 -42.93
N PRO A 391 21.59 -13.38 -44.17
CA PRO A 391 20.80 -14.40 -44.91
C PRO A 391 21.66 -15.31 -45.82
N ARG A 392 23.00 -15.13 -45.82
CA ARG A 392 23.93 -15.78 -46.76
C ARG A 392 23.86 -17.32 -46.73
N ASP A 393 23.82 -17.91 -45.50
CA ASP A 393 23.95 -19.33 -45.30
C ASP A 393 22.60 -20.03 -45.07
N GLY A 394 21.49 -19.26 -45.10
CA GLY A 394 20.14 -19.80 -45.01
C GLY A 394 19.09 -18.74 -44.72
N ALA A 395 17.85 -19.01 -45.15
CA ALA A 395 16.67 -18.14 -44.96
C ALA A 395 15.80 -18.58 -43.77
N SER A 396 16.17 -19.63 -43.06
CA SER A 396 15.44 -20.15 -41.90
C SER A 396 16.37 -20.58 -40.78
N SER A 397 15.88 -20.57 -39.54
CA SER A 397 16.61 -21.05 -38.35
C SER A 397 17.14 -22.47 -38.55
N ARG A 398 16.37 -23.36 -39.17
CA ARG A 398 16.76 -24.74 -39.44
C ARG A 398 17.94 -24.82 -40.40
N GLN A 399 17.94 -24.00 -41.47
CA GLN A 399 19.05 -24.00 -42.45
C GLN A 399 20.33 -23.46 -41.79
N LEU A 400 20.26 -22.34 -41.07
CA LEU A 400 21.41 -21.78 -40.35
C LEU A 400 22.02 -22.79 -39.34
N MET A 401 21.17 -23.44 -38.56
CA MET A 401 21.62 -24.49 -37.61
C MET A 401 22.26 -25.66 -38.34
N THR A 402 21.74 -26.09 -39.49
CA THR A 402 22.31 -27.19 -40.27
C THR A 402 23.68 -26.81 -40.84
N VAL A 403 23.87 -25.58 -41.34
CA VAL A 403 25.17 -25.11 -41.84
C VAL A 403 26.16 -25.00 -40.68
N ALA A 404 25.78 -24.38 -39.57
CA ALA A 404 26.66 -24.27 -38.40
C ALA A 404 27.07 -25.63 -37.82
N ALA A 405 26.16 -26.63 -37.79
CA ALA A 405 26.46 -27.96 -37.29
C ALA A 405 27.40 -28.76 -38.20
N ARG A 406 27.45 -28.43 -39.50
CA ARG A 406 28.31 -29.12 -40.49
C ARG A 406 29.68 -28.45 -40.68
N ALA A 407 29.90 -27.26 -40.15
CA ALA A 407 31.15 -26.54 -40.28
C ALA A 407 32.29 -27.38 -39.67
N PRO A 408 33.49 -27.45 -40.32
CA PRO A 408 34.62 -28.25 -39.79
C PRO A 408 35.00 -27.78 -38.40
N SER A 409 35.24 -28.74 -37.50
CA SER A 409 35.68 -28.47 -36.14
C SER A 409 37.06 -27.86 -36.16
N ALA A 410 37.20 -26.67 -35.57
CA ALA A 410 38.52 -26.03 -35.42
C ALA A 410 39.39 -26.70 -34.33
N ALA A 411 38.97 -27.80 -33.73
CA ALA A 411 39.58 -28.44 -32.57
C ALA A 411 40.31 -29.78 -32.89
N ASP A 412 40.53 -30.14 -34.16
CA ASP A 412 41.38 -31.28 -34.55
C ASP A 412 42.87 -30.90 -34.69
N GLY A 413 43.32 -29.96 -33.84
CA GLY A 413 44.77 -29.70 -33.68
C GLY A 413 45.45 -30.77 -32.79
N PRO A 414 46.75 -31.06 -33.01
CA PRO A 414 47.43 -32.16 -32.36
C PRO A 414 47.45 -31.98 -30.85
N VAL A 415 47.01 -33.00 -30.11
CA VAL A 415 47.17 -33.12 -28.68
C VAL A 415 48.68 -33.07 -28.37
N ALA A 416 49.20 -31.95 -27.86
CA ALA A 416 50.56 -31.89 -27.34
C ALA A 416 50.66 -32.82 -26.12
N SER A 417 51.26 -33.97 -26.33
CA SER A 417 51.67 -34.89 -25.31
C SER A 417 52.76 -34.26 -24.43
N THR A 418 52.36 -33.66 -23.33
CA THR A 418 53.28 -33.31 -22.24
C THR A 418 52.82 -34.01 -20.95
N ALA A 419 52.98 -35.33 -20.98
CA ALA A 419 53.02 -36.17 -19.77
C ALA A 419 54.15 -37.16 -19.84
N ARG A 420 55.38 -36.68 -19.59
CA ARG A 420 56.52 -37.51 -19.18
C ARG A 420 57.65 -36.59 -18.76
N ALA A 421 57.74 -36.30 -17.48
CA ALA A 421 59.00 -36.04 -16.75
C ALA A 421 58.68 -35.58 -15.32
N ALA A 422 58.35 -36.54 -14.45
CA ALA A 422 58.50 -36.39 -13.00
C ALA A 422 58.36 -37.79 -12.34
N GLN A 423 59.19 -38.71 -12.77
CA GLN A 423 59.57 -39.89 -11.98
C GLN A 423 61.04 -40.15 -12.28
N THR A 424 61.90 -39.58 -11.44
CA THR A 424 63.27 -40.04 -11.03
C THR A 424 64.02 -38.80 -10.48
N ALA A 425 63.91 -38.56 -9.18
CA ALA A 425 65.04 -38.28 -8.27
C ALA A 425 64.44 -38.14 -6.84
#